data_dfdbcf17e8ba6b6a0a56a41f65001e8f
#
_entry.id   dfdbcf17e8ba6b6a0a56a41f65001e8f
#
_cell.length_a   1.000
_cell.length_b   1.000
_cell.length_c   1.000
_cell.angle_alpha   90.00
_cell.angle_beta   90.00
_cell.angle_gamma   90.00
#
_symmetry.space_group_name_H-M   'P 1'
#
loop_
_entity.id
_entity.type
_entity.pdbx_description
1 polymer ?
#
loop_
_entity_poly.entity_id
_entity_poly.type
_entity_poly.pdbx_seq_one_letter_code
_entity_poly.pdbx_strand_id
1 'polypeptide(L)'
;MKYFLSLSFLIFFAAFASIDVDVSGQVSEDVICDEDKEIVFKPSDGMPICVKSSSVENFIKRGYTVPILAQEPLRIGLLFSTTGDYSTYGIESQFAALQAIDDFNEHLKSIEHEEFVLIPEIVYLSTNPEYTLEQVKKLHANGVDVFIGPETSAELGMIKPFVDSEELLVISTSSTAPSLAVEDSIYRLVPDDTHQGKLISSLLEFREISTVFLLVRNDLWGNGLANAINESYSGNISQISYDPNDILYDEKLQELSELVAAEESTKNIAIGVISFGEISEFFLHATDYDNLDDVIWFGTDSNANEKKIIEDEKISLFAEKVSFKAIQFASDYDSPSHKDVESKLYLELDYLPSTYAFAAYDAVWLLGLSMLDVESIDATDIASTIQDTSQFYTGVLGELTFNDAGDLVSDNYDVWFVQEGKWYKNPSHFIESVESDLAEETDETDLTQNIEDVEQVIVTEESTMGEDNTILVIGLIVGILIIVVFAVWKIKRPKIHLKNSTSIEQPQVEPEPTPEPEPTPEPEPTPEPEPTPE
;
A
#
# COMPACT_ATOMS: atom_id res chain seq x y z
N MET A 1 -12.16 34.40 -35.67
CA MET A 1 -12.61 34.00 -34.31
C MET A 1 -11.63 33.00 -33.71
N LYS A 2 -10.33 33.33 -33.62
CA LYS A 2 -9.23 32.46 -33.15
C LYS A 2 -8.17 33.21 -32.28
N TYR A 3 -8.48 34.40 -31.80
CA TYR A 3 -7.54 35.24 -31.05
C TYR A 3 -8.07 35.77 -29.70
N PHE A 4 -9.22 35.27 -29.22
CA PHE A 4 -9.82 35.75 -27.96
C PHE A 4 -9.65 34.81 -26.75
N LEU A 5 -9.07 33.62 -26.92
CA LEU A 5 -8.88 32.67 -25.80
C LEU A 5 -7.45 32.68 -25.21
N SER A 6 -6.51 33.41 -25.83
CA SER A 6 -5.12 33.47 -25.36
C SER A 6 -4.83 34.62 -24.38
N LEU A 7 -5.73 35.60 -24.29
CA LEU A 7 -5.49 36.78 -23.45
C LEU A 7 -6.04 36.65 -22.03
N SER A 8 -6.99 35.74 -21.79
CA SER A 8 -7.56 35.52 -20.46
C SER A 8 -6.66 34.69 -19.54
N PHE A 9 -5.76 33.85 -20.09
CA PHE A 9 -4.87 33.02 -19.29
C PHE A 9 -3.60 33.77 -18.84
N LEU A 10 -3.21 34.82 -19.56
CA LEU A 10 -2.04 35.63 -19.20
C LEU A 10 -2.35 36.69 -18.13
N ILE A 11 -3.60 37.06 -17.94
CA ILE A 11 -4.00 38.05 -16.91
C ILE A 11 -4.12 37.38 -15.53
N PHE A 12 -4.40 36.08 -15.46
CA PHE A 12 -4.49 35.35 -14.18
C PHE A 12 -3.10 35.02 -13.59
N PHE A 13 -2.06 34.88 -14.43
CA PHE A 13 -0.67 34.61 -13.95
C PHE A 13 0.09 35.88 -13.54
N ALA A 14 -0.36 37.05 -14.00
CA ALA A 14 0.29 38.33 -13.63
C ALA A 14 -0.27 38.94 -12.33
N ALA A 15 -1.36 38.40 -11.77
CA ALA A 15 -1.95 38.87 -10.51
C ALA A 15 -1.37 38.16 -9.27
N PHE A 16 -0.58 37.09 -9.43
CA PHE A 16 0.09 36.39 -8.32
C PHE A 16 1.55 36.78 -8.10
N ALA A 17 2.11 37.71 -8.87
CA ALA A 17 3.53 38.06 -8.83
C ALA A 17 3.84 39.41 -8.18
N SER A 18 2.96 40.00 -7.40
CA SER A 18 3.32 41.18 -6.60
C SER A 18 2.26 41.48 -5.52
N ILE A 19 2.25 40.66 -4.48
CA ILE A 19 1.86 41.08 -3.14
C ILE A 19 2.98 40.56 -2.23
N ASP A 20 4.12 41.26 -2.22
CA ASP A 20 4.94 41.32 -1.03
C ASP A 20 4.16 42.17 -0.02
N VAL A 21 3.27 41.55 0.71
CA VAL A 21 2.80 42.08 1.98
C VAL A 21 3.56 41.31 3.05
N ASP A 22 4.73 41.88 3.39
CA ASP A 22 5.31 41.65 4.70
C ASP A 22 4.32 42.18 5.75
N VAL A 23 3.36 41.37 6.11
CA VAL A 23 2.58 41.48 7.34
C VAL A 23 3.12 40.40 8.24
N SER A 24 4.31 40.65 8.83
CA SER A 24 4.67 40.03 10.10
C SER A 24 3.66 40.48 11.15
N GLY A 25 2.49 39.85 11.12
CA GLY A 25 1.53 39.90 12.22
C GLY A 25 2.12 39.12 13.39
N GLN A 26 3.06 39.71 14.09
CA GLN A 26 3.34 39.28 15.44
C GLN A 26 2.03 39.44 16.21
N VAL A 27 1.36 38.32 16.48
CA VAL A 27 0.37 38.22 17.54
C VAL A 27 1.13 38.66 18.80
N SER A 28 0.88 39.87 19.27
CA SER A 28 1.39 40.25 20.59
C SER A 28 0.63 39.35 21.56
N GLU A 29 1.33 38.46 22.27
CA GLU A 29 0.84 37.53 23.29
C GLU A 29 0.01 38.20 24.41
N ASP A 30 -0.34 39.47 24.31
CA ASP A 30 -0.89 40.30 25.36
C ASP A 30 -2.36 40.69 25.23
N VAL A 31 -3.08 40.29 24.15
CA VAL A 31 -4.50 40.65 24.01
C VAL A 31 -5.39 39.46 24.29
N ILE A 32 -5.85 39.36 25.55
CA ILE A 32 -6.84 38.38 25.97
C ILE A 32 -8.22 39.02 25.94
N CYS A 33 -9.16 38.44 25.20
CA CYS A 33 -10.57 38.88 25.18
C CYS A 33 -11.38 38.21 26.28
N ASP A 34 -12.50 38.85 26.69
CA ASP A 34 -13.49 38.23 27.59
C ASP A 34 -14.18 37.05 26.88
N GLU A 35 -14.75 36.09 27.65
CA GLU A 35 -15.33 34.82 27.17
C GLU A 35 -16.39 34.94 26.03
N ASP A 36 -17.03 36.12 25.82
CA ASP A 36 -18.02 36.34 24.76
C ASP A 36 -17.49 37.18 23.58
N LYS A 37 -16.15 37.37 23.50
CA LYS A 37 -15.48 38.20 22.49
C LYS A 37 -14.34 37.49 21.80
N GLU A 38 -14.16 37.82 20.52
CA GLU A 38 -13.11 37.35 19.65
C GLU A 38 -12.21 38.48 19.18
N ILE A 39 -10.95 38.15 18.87
CA ILE A 39 -9.99 39.13 18.34
C ILE A 39 -10.25 39.30 16.84
N VAL A 40 -10.33 40.54 16.39
CA VAL A 40 -10.25 40.87 14.96
C VAL A 40 -9.22 42.00 14.77
N PHE A 41 -8.56 42.03 13.64
CA PHE A 41 -7.55 43.03 13.31
C PHE A 41 -8.15 44.09 12.39
N LYS A 42 -7.89 45.37 12.71
CA LYS A 42 -8.36 46.52 11.92
C LYS A 42 -7.65 46.56 10.56
N PRO A 43 -8.38 46.85 9.46
CA PRO A 43 -7.76 46.97 8.14
C PRO A 43 -6.89 48.21 7.99
N SER A 44 -6.97 49.18 8.92
CA SER A 44 -6.24 50.43 8.82
C SER A 44 -4.80 50.39 9.35
N ASP A 45 -4.57 49.63 10.40
CA ASP A 45 -3.33 49.64 11.17
C ASP A 45 -2.92 48.25 11.71
N GLY A 46 -3.70 47.19 11.40
CA GLY A 46 -3.46 45.84 11.88
C GLY A 46 -3.61 45.67 13.40
N MET A 47 -4.14 46.65 14.12
CA MET A 47 -4.28 46.58 15.59
C MET A 47 -5.41 45.63 15.98
N PRO A 48 -5.16 44.70 16.95
CA PRO A 48 -6.19 43.80 17.47
C PRO A 48 -7.26 44.55 18.30
N ILE A 49 -8.50 44.14 18.15
CA ILE A 49 -9.63 44.57 19.00
C ILE A 49 -10.51 43.38 19.34
N CYS A 50 -11.03 43.35 20.56
CA CYS A 50 -12.02 42.37 20.98
C CYS A 50 -13.42 42.77 20.54
N VAL A 51 -14.10 41.94 19.78
CA VAL A 51 -15.51 42.14 19.35
C VAL A 51 -16.36 40.98 19.82
N LYS A 52 -17.65 41.16 19.97
CA LYS A 52 -18.54 40.05 20.31
C LYS A 52 -18.50 38.99 19.20
N SER A 53 -18.46 37.71 19.53
CA SER A 53 -18.47 36.60 18.59
C SER A 53 -19.57 36.70 17.55
N SER A 54 -20.79 37.09 17.98
CA SER A 54 -21.93 37.34 17.08
C SER A 54 -21.77 38.50 16.09
N SER A 55 -20.70 39.28 16.22
CA SER A 55 -20.42 40.47 15.39
C SER A 55 -19.25 40.27 14.43
N VAL A 56 -18.44 39.20 14.59
CA VAL A 56 -17.22 38.91 13.83
C VAL A 56 -17.50 38.97 12.33
N GLU A 57 -18.53 38.29 11.86
CA GLU A 57 -18.90 38.25 10.44
C GLU A 57 -19.13 39.66 9.85
N ASN A 58 -19.73 40.55 10.65
CA ASN A 58 -19.93 41.94 10.22
C ASN A 58 -18.66 42.78 10.15
N PHE A 59 -17.65 42.43 10.98
CA PHE A 59 -16.35 43.06 10.93
C PHE A 59 -15.55 42.54 9.72
N ILE A 60 -15.60 41.22 9.43
CA ILE A 60 -15.00 40.65 8.23
C ILE A 60 -15.55 41.29 6.95
N LYS A 61 -16.88 41.49 6.86
CA LYS A 61 -17.53 42.22 5.74
C LYS A 61 -17.06 43.68 5.59
N ARG A 62 -16.45 44.25 6.63
CA ARG A 62 -15.89 45.61 6.65
C ARG A 62 -14.37 45.63 6.43
N GLY A 63 -13.77 44.47 6.10
CA GLY A 63 -12.34 44.32 5.82
C GLY A 63 -11.47 44.07 7.04
N TYR A 64 -12.06 43.76 8.20
CA TYR A 64 -11.27 43.25 9.34
C TYR A 64 -10.83 41.81 9.07
N THR A 65 -9.66 41.42 9.55
CA THR A 65 -9.20 40.05 9.51
C THR A 65 -9.31 39.42 10.89
N VAL A 66 -9.64 38.15 10.96
CA VAL A 66 -9.48 37.34 12.18
C VAL A 66 -8.04 36.89 12.32
N PRO A 67 -7.56 36.54 13.54
CA PRO A 67 -6.29 35.86 13.67
C PRO A 67 -6.29 34.65 12.71
N ILE A 68 -5.27 34.55 11.88
CA ILE A 68 -4.99 33.26 11.23
C ILE A 68 -4.52 32.40 12.38
N LEU A 69 -5.32 31.43 12.79
CA LEU A 69 -4.86 30.38 13.71
C LEU A 69 -3.61 29.80 13.06
N ALA A 70 -2.48 29.87 13.75
CA ALA A 70 -1.29 29.20 13.29
C ALA A 70 -1.66 27.73 13.17
N GLN A 71 -1.61 27.15 11.97
CA GLN A 71 -1.84 25.72 11.81
C GLN A 71 -0.73 24.98 12.54
N GLU A 72 -1.10 23.98 13.30
CA GLU A 72 -0.17 23.04 13.91
C GLU A 72 -0.03 21.83 12.96
N PRO A 73 1.05 21.77 12.17
CA PRO A 73 1.20 20.72 11.18
C PRO A 73 1.69 19.43 11.85
N LEU A 74 0.89 18.37 11.75
CA LEU A 74 1.40 17.02 11.98
C LEU A 74 2.13 16.56 10.71
N ARG A 75 3.46 16.51 10.76
CA ARG A 75 4.30 16.03 9.66
C ARG A 75 4.43 14.53 9.74
N ILE A 76 4.08 13.84 8.66
CA ILE A 76 4.03 12.38 8.59
C ILE A 76 5.08 11.90 7.59
N GLY A 77 6.06 11.14 8.05
CA GLY A 77 7.02 10.47 7.19
C GLY A 77 6.36 9.29 6.48
N LEU A 78 6.25 9.34 5.15
CA LEU A 78 5.72 8.26 4.34
C LEU A 78 6.87 7.40 3.82
N LEU A 79 6.97 6.16 4.34
CA LEU A 79 8.08 5.25 4.13
C LEU A 79 7.65 4.09 3.22
N PHE A 80 7.48 4.35 1.91
CA PHE A 80 7.00 3.36 0.96
C PHE A 80 8.06 2.97 -0.08
N SER A 81 8.16 1.66 -0.36
CA SER A 81 9.10 1.10 -1.33
C SER A 81 8.55 1.18 -2.75
N THR A 82 8.72 2.34 -3.40
CA THR A 82 8.19 2.61 -4.75
C THR A 82 9.07 2.09 -5.88
N THR A 83 10.20 1.47 -5.56
CA THR A 83 11.12 0.81 -6.50
C THR A 83 11.56 -0.54 -5.94
N GLY A 84 12.13 -1.41 -6.80
CA GLY A 84 12.58 -2.74 -6.39
C GLY A 84 11.46 -3.78 -6.40
N ASP A 85 11.66 -4.86 -5.63
CA ASP A 85 10.78 -6.03 -5.69
C ASP A 85 9.46 -5.87 -4.93
N TYR A 86 9.34 -4.85 -4.09
CA TYR A 86 8.09 -4.51 -3.38
C TYR A 86 7.33 -3.32 -3.99
N SER A 87 7.76 -2.88 -5.19
CA SER A 87 7.26 -1.63 -5.79
C SER A 87 5.78 -1.63 -6.16
N THR A 88 5.18 -2.78 -6.44
CA THR A 88 3.74 -2.89 -6.69
C THR A 88 2.96 -2.34 -5.50
N TYR A 89 3.22 -2.87 -4.32
CA TYR A 89 2.52 -2.48 -3.09
C TYR A 89 2.92 -1.09 -2.59
N GLY A 90 4.22 -0.73 -2.70
CA GLY A 90 4.69 0.59 -2.26
C GLY A 90 4.09 1.74 -3.05
N ILE A 91 3.86 1.57 -4.35
CA ILE A 91 3.17 2.57 -5.18
C ILE A 91 1.70 2.68 -4.75
N GLU A 92 1.01 1.56 -4.57
CA GLU A 92 -0.38 1.54 -4.12
C GLU A 92 -0.56 2.23 -2.77
N SER A 93 0.27 1.86 -1.79
CA SER A 93 0.24 2.41 -0.43
C SER A 93 0.53 3.90 -0.41
N GLN A 94 1.49 4.37 -1.22
CA GLN A 94 1.80 5.79 -1.33
C GLN A 94 0.62 6.58 -1.89
N PHE A 95 -0.02 6.10 -2.97
CA PHE A 95 -1.22 6.76 -3.52
C PHE A 95 -2.36 6.80 -2.50
N ALA A 96 -2.60 5.69 -1.80
CA ALA A 96 -3.64 5.59 -0.80
C ALA A 96 -3.41 6.54 0.39
N ALA A 97 -2.19 6.60 0.90
CA ALA A 97 -1.84 7.51 2.00
C ALA A 97 -1.97 8.99 1.60
N LEU A 98 -1.53 9.35 0.40
CA LEU A 98 -1.68 10.73 -0.09
C LEU A 98 -3.16 11.11 -0.28
N GLN A 99 -3.97 10.21 -0.84
CA GLN A 99 -5.42 10.43 -0.96
C GLN A 99 -6.08 10.58 0.42
N ALA A 100 -5.67 9.76 1.39
CA ALA A 100 -6.19 9.82 2.75
C ALA A 100 -5.82 11.13 3.46
N ILE A 101 -4.59 11.65 3.25
CA ILE A 101 -4.17 12.95 3.79
C ILE A 101 -5.03 14.08 3.20
N ASP A 102 -5.29 14.06 1.91
CA ASP A 102 -6.16 15.06 1.27
C ASP A 102 -7.60 14.97 1.81
N ASP A 103 -8.17 13.76 1.87
CA ASP A 103 -9.52 13.51 2.38
C ASP A 103 -9.63 13.93 3.86
N PHE A 104 -8.61 13.62 4.70
CA PHE A 104 -8.60 13.99 6.12
C PHE A 104 -8.44 15.51 6.32
N ASN A 105 -7.61 16.18 5.54
CA ASN A 105 -7.48 17.64 5.59
C ASN A 105 -8.78 18.34 5.14
N GLU A 106 -9.55 17.75 4.22
CA GLU A 106 -10.89 18.22 3.90
C GLU A 106 -11.88 17.98 5.05
N HIS A 107 -11.76 16.84 5.73
CA HIS A 107 -12.55 16.53 6.91
C HIS A 107 -12.30 17.55 8.04
N LEU A 108 -11.05 17.89 8.36
CA LEU A 108 -10.68 18.91 9.36
C LEU A 108 -11.38 20.24 9.08
N LYS A 109 -11.39 20.70 7.82
CA LYS A 109 -12.12 21.92 7.43
C LYS A 109 -13.63 21.79 7.64
N SER A 110 -14.20 20.60 7.36
CA SER A 110 -15.64 20.36 7.48
C SER A 110 -16.17 20.38 8.91
N ILE A 111 -15.29 20.05 9.89
CA ILE A 111 -15.60 20.03 11.32
C ILE A 111 -15.06 21.26 12.06
N GLU A 112 -14.56 22.27 11.32
CA GLU A 112 -14.05 23.54 11.86
C GLU A 112 -12.80 23.39 12.77
N HIS A 113 -11.95 22.35 12.53
CA HIS A 113 -10.66 22.12 13.17
C HIS A 113 -9.49 22.50 12.25
N GLU A 114 -9.57 23.72 11.64
CA GLU A 114 -8.56 24.22 10.69
C GLU A 114 -7.21 24.57 11.36
N GLU A 115 -7.12 24.52 12.68
CA GLU A 115 -5.87 24.67 13.43
C GLU A 115 -4.90 23.50 13.19
N PHE A 116 -5.40 22.29 12.88
CA PHE A 116 -4.60 21.13 12.51
C PHE A 116 -4.49 20.97 11.00
N VAL A 117 -3.37 20.38 10.55
CA VAL A 117 -3.17 19.97 9.15
C VAL A 117 -2.19 18.81 9.08
N LEU A 118 -2.49 17.80 8.27
CA LEU A 118 -1.56 16.70 7.97
C LEU A 118 -0.68 17.08 6.78
N ILE A 119 0.63 16.92 6.92
CA ILE A 119 1.61 17.22 5.86
C ILE A 119 2.47 15.98 5.60
N PRO A 120 2.46 15.42 4.37
CA PRO A 120 3.30 14.29 4.02
C PRO A 120 4.76 14.70 3.80
N GLU A 121 5.69 13.91 4.34
CA GLU A 121 7.12 13.92 4.04
C GLU A 121 7.48 12.62 3.32
N ILE A 122 7.49 12.67 1.98
CA ILE A 122 7.61 11.48 1.13
C ILE A 122 9.06 11.02 1.05
N VAL A 123 9.29 9.73 1.32
CA VAL A 123 10.58 9.06 1.12
C VAL A 123 10.40 7.92 0.13
N TYR A 124 11.21 7.94 -0.91
CA TYR A 124 11.23 6.86 -1.91
C TYR A 124 12.19 5.77 -1.46
N LEU A 125 11.65 4.65 -1.03
CA LEU A 125 12.42 3.48 -0.59
C LEU A 125 12.54 2.43 -1.70
N SER A 126 13.39 1.43 -1.43
CA SER A 126 13.65 0.30 -2.34
C SER A 126 13.96 -0.99 -1.56
N THR A 127 13.25 -1.23 -0.46
CA THR A 127 13.44 -2.40 0.40
C THR A 127 14.85 -2.54 1.01
N ASN A 128 15.54 -1.42 1.23
CA ASN A 128 16.87 -1.39 1.82
C ASN A 128 16.81 -0.94 3.29
N PRO A 129 17.00 -1.85 4.28
CA PRO A 129 16.81 -1.53 5.70
C PRO A 129 17.77 -0.45 6.23
N GLU A 130 19.04 -0.45 5.81
CA GLU A 130 20.02 0.53 6.24
C GLU A 130 19.67 1.94 5.72
N TYR A 131 19.24 2.01 4.46
CA TYR A 131 18.81 3.28 3.87
C TYR A 131 17.54 3.81 4.55
N THR A 132 16.59 2.93 4.86
CA THR A 132 15.36 3.30 5.57
C THR A 132 15.69 3.88 6.94
N LEU A 133 16.59 3.25 7.72
CA LEU A 133 17.05 3.79 8.99
C LEU A 133 17.71 5.17 8.86
N GLU A 134 18.53 5.37 7.81
CA GLU A 134 19.14 6.68 7.54
C GLU A 134 18.07 7.76 7.29
N GLN A 135 17.05 7.44 6.47
CA GLN A 135 15.98 8.38 6.17
C GLN A 135 15.11 8.70 7.41
N VAL A 136 14.76 7.71 8.23
CA VAL A 136 14.02 7.93 9.49
C VAL A 136 14.81 8.88 10.41
N LYS A 137 16.11 8.62 10.63
CA LYS A 137 16.97 9.51 11.44
C LYS A 137 17.04 10.94 10.89
N LYS A 138 17.09 11.08 9.58
CA LYS A 138 17.13 12.38 8.91
C LYS A 138 15.81 13.13 9.07
N LEU A 139 14.68 12.46 8.91
CA LEU A 139 13.35 13.04 9.10
C LEU A 139 13.12 13.43 10.56
N HIS A 140 13.46 12.56 11.50
CA HIS A 140 13.40 12.87 12.93
C HIS A 140 14.24 14.11 13.31
N ALA A 141 15.48 14.19 12.81
CA ALA A 141 16.32 15.38 13.01
C ALA A 141 15.71 16.68 12.43
N ASN A 142 14.73 16.59 11.55
CA ASN A 142 13.96 17.70 10.99
C ASN A 142 12.58 17.86 11.64
N GLY A 143 12.31 17.19 12.76
CA GLY A 143 11.07 17.28 13.53
C GLY A 143 9.91 16.47 12.95
N VAL A 144 10.18 15.29 12.39
CA VAL A 144 9.17 14.32 11.99
C VAL A 144 9.28 13.11 12.93
N ASP A 145 8.28 12.92 13.80
CA ASP A 145 8.27 11.90 14.83
C ASP A 145 7.17 10.85 14.61
N VAL A 146 6.39 11.01 13.56
CA VAL A 146 5.29 10.12 13.17
C VAL A 146 5.53 9.59 11.76
N PHE A 147 5.39 8.26 11.58
CA PHE A 147 5.69 7.59 10.31
C PHE A 147 4.58 6.61 9.93
N ILE A 148 4.28 6.53 8.63
CA ILE A 148 3.47 5.46 8.04
C ILE A 148 4.36 4.65 7.11
N GLY A 149 4.36 3.32 7.28
CA GLY A 149 5.41 2.41 6.83
C GLY A 149 6.51 2.27 7.90
N PRO A 150 7.65 1.62 7.60
CA PRO A 150 7.95 0.96 6.34
C PRO A 150 7.11 -0.29 6.13
N GLU A 151 7.18 -0.82 4.90
CA GLU A 151 6.32 -1.93 4.50
C GLU A 151 6.95 -3.29 4.81
N THR A 152 8.25 -3.44 4.63
CA THR A 152 8.90 -4.74 4.84
C THR A 152 9.31 -4.93 6.30
N SER A 153 9.21 -6.19 6.76
CA SER A 153 9.60 -6.54 8.14
C SER A 153 11.10 -6.36 8.39
N ALA A 154 11.93 -6.47 7.36
CA ALA A 154 13.36 -6.23 7.47
C ALA A 154 13.66 -4.74 7.72
N GLU A 155 12.96 -3.83 7.03
CA GLU A 155 13.08 -2.38 7.26
C GLU A 155 12.52 -1.99 8.62
N LEU A 156 11.33 -2.50 8.99
CA LEU A 156 10.72 -2.23 10.28
C LEU A 156 11.62 -2.72 11.44
N GLY A 157 12.13 -3.93 11.35
CA GLY A 157 13.07 -4.48 12.33
C GLY A 157 14.36 -3.67 12.45
N MET A 158 14.85 -3.09 11.35
CA MET A 158 16.04 -2.25 11.35
C MET A 158 15.81 -0.89 12.04
N ILE A 159 14.65 -0.26 11.82
CA ILE A 159 14.36 1.05 12.44
C ILE A 159 13.89 0.93 13.88
N LYS A 160 13.30 -0.22 14.28
CA LYS A 160 12.68 -0.41 15.60
C LYS A 160 13.54 0.05 16.78
N PRO A 161 14.86 -0.31 16.90
CA PRO A 161 15.65 0.14 18.04
C PRO A 161 15.78 1.67 18.14
N PHE A 162 15.75 2.38 17.00
CA PHE A 162 15.78 3.82 16.94
C PHE A 162 14.41 4.42 17.31
N VAL A 163 13.34 3.85 16.76
CA VAL A 163 11.95 4.23 17.08
C VAL A 163 11.70 4.13 18.57
N ASP A 164 12.08 3.00 19.21
CA ASP A 164 11.92 2.78 20.65
C ASP A 164 12.76 3.77 21.48
N SER A 165 13.99 4.11 21.04
CA SER A 165 14.87 5.00 21.81
C SER A 165 14.48 6.48 21.75
N GLU A 166 13.86 6.91 20.66
CA GLU A 166 13.45 8.30 20.44
C GLU A 166 11.94 8.50 20.65
N GLU A 167 11.23 7.47 21.15
CA GLU A 167 9.78 7.50 21.44
C GLU A 167 8.94 7.94 20.22
N LEU A 168 9.29 7.43 18.99
CA LEU A 168 8.59 7.75 17.75
C LEU A 168 7.34 6.90 17.59
N LEU A 169 6.36 7.39 16.82
CA LEU A 169 5.17 6.65 16.46
C LEU A 169 5.31 6.11 15.04
N VAL A 170 5.10 4.81 14.86
CA VAL A 170 5.13 4.14 13.55
C VAL A 170 3.85 3.33 13.34
N ILE A 171 3.23 3.49 12.17
CA ILE A 171 2.12 2.63 11.72
C ILE A 171 2.56 1.92 10.44
N SER A 172 2.93 0.64 10.55
CA SER A 172 3.28 -0.19 9.40
C SER A 172 2.02 -0.77 8.75
N THR A 173 2.03 -0.84 7.43
CA THR A 173 0.86 -1.19 6.62
C THR A 173 0.93 -2.59 6.01
N SER A 174 2.09 -3.27 6.11
CA SER A 174 2.29 -4.59 5.49
C SER A 174 3.37 -5.46 6.15
N SER A 175 4.02 -5.00 7.23
CA SER A 175 5.01 -5.82 7.94
C SER A 175 4.34 -6.85 8.84
N THR A 176 4.53 -8.15 8.53
CA THR A 176 3.81 -9.27 9.16
C THR A 176 4.68 -10.22 9.98
N ALA A 177 6.01 -10.03 10.04
CA ALA A 177 6.89 -10.96 10.76
C ALA A 177 6.47 -11.15 12.23
N PRO A 178 6.28 -12.40 12.71
CA PRO A 178 5.84 -12.67 14.09
C PRO A 178 6.79 -12.18 15.17
N SER A 179 8.10 -12.08 14.85
CA SER A 179 9.11 -11.60 15.80
C SER A 179 9.01 -10.10 16.11
N LEU A 180 8.21 -9.36 15.35
CA LEU A 180 7.91 -7.94 15.60
C LEU A 180 6.59 -7.73 16.37
N ALA A 181 5.86 -8.79 16.69
CA ALA A 181 4.66 -8.75 17.50
C ALA A 181 5.02 -8.58 18.99
N VAL A 182 5.37 -7.36 19.38
CA VAL A 182 5.78 -7.00 20.75
C VAL A 182 5.12 -5.69 21.16
N GLU A 183 4.80 -5.51 22.43
CA GLU A 183 4.21 -4.28 22.96
C GLU A 183 5.22 -3.12 22.88
N ASP A 184 4.92 -2.12 22.07
CA ASP A 184 5.74 -0.93 21.82
C ASP A 184 4.90 0.22 21.21
N SER A 185 5.54 1.24 20.58
CA SER A 185 4.88 2.34 19.87
C SER A 185 4.76 2.09 18.35
N ILE A 186 4.89 0.85 17.90
CA ILE A 186 4.73 0.43 16.51
C ILE A 186 3.40 -0.31 16.36
N TYR A 187 2.50 0.25 15.59
CA TYR A 187 1.24 -0.38 15.23
C TYR A 187 1.35 -1.01 13.84
N ARG A 188 0.71 -2.17 13.62
CA ARG A 188 0.66 -2.81 12.31
C ARG A 188 -0.80 -3.02 11.91
N LEU A 189 -1.22 -2.39 10.81
CA LEU A 189 -2.57 -2.56 10.26
C LEU A 189 -2.70 -3.84 9.42
N VAL A 190 -1.99 -4.85 9.83
CA VAL A 190 -1.98 -6.21 9.26
C VAL A 190 -1.89 -7.22 10.40
N PRO A 191 -2.49 -8.42 10.28
CA PRO A 191 -2.23 -9.51 11.22
C PRO A 191 -0.80 -10.05 11.04
N ASP A 192 -0.23 -10.62 12.08
CA ASP A 192 1.05 -11.30 11.98
C ASP A 192 0.95 -12.64 11.21
N ASP A 193 2.07 -13.11 10.69
CA ASP A 193 2.15 -14.31 9.84
C ASP A 193 1.80 -15.63 10.55
N THR A 194 1.58 -15.63 11.86
CA THR A 194 1.08 -16.81 12.58
C THR A 194 -0.31 -17.21 12.06
N HIS A 195 -1.15 -16.21 11.73
CA HIS A 195 -2.47 -16.44 11.16
C HIS A 195 -2.37 -16.94 9.72
N GLN A 196 -1.54 -16.32 8.88
CA GLN A 196 -1.30 -16.74 7.50
C GLN A 196 -0.72 -18.16 7.43
N GLY A 197 0.29 -18.47 8.27
CA GLY A 197 0.89 -19.80 8.34
C GLY A 197 -0.11 -20.91 8.69
N LYS A 198 -1.02 -20.66 9.63
CA LYS A 198 -2.10 -21.60 9.99
C LYS A 198 -3.08 -21.81 8.83
N LEU A 199 -3.47 -20.72 8.13
CA LEU A 199 -4.38 -20.83 7.00
C LEU A 199 -3.74 -21.61 5.85
N ILE A 200 -2.49 -21.31 5.47
CA ILE A 200 -1.76 -22.06 4.45
C ILE A 200 -1.71 -23.55 4.83
N SER A 201 -1.37 -23.87 6.07
CA SER A 201 -1.30 -25.24 6.57
C SER A 201 -2.65 -25.95 6.46
N SER A 202 -3.73 -25.30 6.85
CA SER A 202 -5.09 -25.85 6.75
C SER A 202 -5.50 -26.12 5.29
N LEU A 203 -5.18 -25.22 4.36
CA LEU A 203 -5.47 -25.39 2.94
C LEU A 203 -4.64 -26.52 2.29
N LEU A 204 -3.37 -26.68 2.71
CA LEU A 204 -2.53 -27.80 2.28
C LEU A 204 -3.05 -29.15 2.77
N GLU A 205 -3.47 -29.21 4.05
CA GLU A 205 -4.07 -30.41 4.65
C GLU A 205 -5.41 -30.77 4.00
N PHE A 206 -6.25 -29.77 3.76
CA PHE A 206 -7.52 -29.95 3.05
C PHE A 206 -7.34 -30.55 1.65
N ARG A 207 -6.26 -30.17 0.95
CA ARG A 207 -5.89 -30.69 -0.37
C ARG A 207 -5.12 -32.01 -0.31
N GLU A 208 -5.01 -32.63 0.86
CA GLU A 208 -4.26 -33.88 1.07
C GLU A 208 -2.80 -33.80 0.60
N ILE A 209 -2.19 -32.60 0.66
CA ILE A 209 -0.76 -32.42 0.39
C ILE A 209 0.02 -33.07 1.53
N SER A 210 1.02 -33.86 1.22
CA SER A 210 1.87 -34.57 2.19
C SER A 210 3.30 -34.03 2.24
N THR A 211 3.75 -33.41 1.16
CA THR A 211 5.11 -32.87 1.04
C THR A 211 5.05 -31.46 0.43
N VAL A 212 5.72 -30.51 1.08
CA VAL A 212 5.84 -29.13 0.62
C VAL A 212 7.31 -28.79 0.43
N PHE A 213 7.63 -28.24 -0.73
CA PHE A 213 8.91 -27.62 -1.01
C PHE A 213 8.76 -26.11 -0.94
N LEU A 214 9.47 -25.45 -0.01
CA LEU A 214 9.41 -24.01 0.16
C LEU A 214 10.67 -23.34 -0.42
N LEU A 215 10.50 -22.47 -1.42
CA LEU A 215 11.48 -21.45 -1.80
C LEU A 215 11.32 -20.27 -0.86
N VAL A 216 12.35 -19.96 -0.07
CA VAL A 216 12.23 -19.00 1.03
C VAL A 216 13.26 -17.90 0.90
N ARG A 217 12.76 -16.67 0.82
CA ARG A 217 13.55 -15.45 0.94
C ARG A 217 14.22 -15.40 2.32
N ASN A 218 15.54 -15.29 2.34
CA ASN A 218 16.33 -15.32 3.57
C ASN A 218 16.41 -13.94 4.20
N ASP A 219 15.33 -13.49 4.78
CA ASP A 219 15.24 -12.27 5.58
C ASP A 219 14.31 -12.48 6.80
N LEU A 220 14.05 -11.41 7.56
CA LEU A 220 13.26 -11.47 8.78
C LEU A 220 11.83 -11.97 8.52
N TRP A 221 11.21 -11.50 7.43
CA TRP A 221 9.86 -11.90 7.05
C TRP A 221 9.81 -13.32 6.51
N GLY A 222 10.61 -13.64 5.50
CA GLY A 222 10.56 -14.95 4.84
C GLY A 222 10.84 -16.10 5.80
N ASN A 223 11.84 -15.95 6.68
CA ASN A 223 12.14 -16.94 7.70
C ASN A 223 11.02 -17.03 8.76
N GLY A 224 10.39 -15.91 9.13
CA GLY A 224 9.28 -15.85 10.08
C GLY A 224 8.07 -16.62 9.58
N LEU A 225 7.62 -16.34 8.36
CA LEU A 225 6.48 -17.03 7.74
C LEU A 225 6.76 -18.51 7.48
N ALA A 226 7.95 -18.87 6.98
CA ALA A 226 8.33 -20.26 6.79
C ALA A 226 8.27 -21.05 8.12
N ASN A 227 8.70 -20.44 9.24
CA ASN A 227 8.60 -21.05 10.56
C ASN A 227 7.12 -21.19 10.99
N ALA A 228 6.27 -20.18 10.77
CA ALA A 228 4.85 -20.24 11.12
C ALA A 228 4.12 -21.36 10.35
N ILE A 229 4.44 -21.56 9.07
CA ILE A 229 3.94 -22.69 8.29
C ILE A 229 4.45 -24.01 8.86
N ASN A 230 5.75 -24.11 9.15
CA ASN A 230 6.35 -25.35 9.65
C ASN A 230 5.83 -25.76 11.05
N GLU A 231 5.48 -24.79 11.89
CA GLU A 231 4.89 -25.04 13.21
C GLU A 231 3.44 -25.51 13.14
N SER A 232 2.72 -25.12 12.10
CA SER A 232 1.28 -25.39 11.94
C SER A 232 0.99 -26.59 11.05
N TYR A 233 1.85 -26.93 10.09
CA TYR A 233 1.63 -27.98 9.11
C TYR A 233 2.10 -29.36 9.59
N SER A 234 1.22 -30.36 9.45
CA SER A 234 1.48 -31.75 9.91
C SER A 234 2.26 -32.62 8.91
N GLY A 235 2.40 -32.19 7.66
CA GLY A 235 3.12 -32.92 6.60
C GLY A 235 4.61 -32.64 6.60
N ASN A 236 5.30 -33.06 5.52
CA ASN A 236 6.73 -32.85 5.37
C ASN A 236 7.04 -31.51 4.69
N ILE A 237 7.99 -30.75 5.22
CA ILE A 237 8.51 -29.51 4.60
C ILE A 237 9.99 -29.67 4.30
N SER A 238 10.39 -29.33 3.08
CA SER A 238 11.79 -29.12 2.69
C SER A 238 11.97 -27.68 2.23
N GLN A 239 12.92 -26.97 2.84
CA GLN A 239 13.13 -25.55 2.58
C GLN A 239 14.40 -25.33 1.75
N ILE A 240 14.27 -24.51 0.70
CA ILE A 240 15.37 -24.01 -0.14
C ILE A 240 15.43 -22.49 0.08
N SER A 241 16.43 -22.04 0.82
CA SER A 241 16.62 -20.60 1.08
C SER A 241 17.44 -19.94 -0.03
N TYR A 242 17.13 -18.65 -0.31
CA TYR A 242 17.91 -17.82 -1.24
C TYR A 242 18.20 -16.45 -0.63
N ASP A 243 19.34 -15.87 -1.00
CA ASP A 243 19.68 -14.48 -0.64
C ASP A 243 18.98 -13.53 -1.61
N PRO A 244 18.12 -12.62 -1.13
CA PRO A 244 17.40 -11.69 -2.00
C PRO A 244 18.30 -10.69 -2.75
N ASN A 245 19.55 -10.51 -2.32
CA ASN A 245 20.50 -9.62 -2.98
C ASN A 245 21.36 -10.32 -4.04
N ASP A 246 21.37 -11.66 -4.09
CA ASP A 246 22.15 -12.47 -5.04
C ASP A 246 21.42 -13.76 -5.38
N ILE A 247 20.32 -13.66 -6.13
CA ILE A 247 19.44 -14.79 -6.42
C ILE A 247 19.99 -15.60 -7.59
N LEU A 248 20.36 -16.83 -7.32
CA LEU A 248 20.79 -17.82 -8.32
C LEU A 248 19.57 -18.66 -8.76
N TYR A 249 18.66 -18.10 -9.55
CA TYR A 249 17.37 -18.71 -9.91
C TYR A 249 17.52 -20.13 -10.45
N ASP A 250 18.38 -20.35 -11.45
CA ASP A 250 18.58 -21.68 -12.06
C ASP A 250 19.12 -22.70 -11.07
N GLU A 251 20.02 -22.30 -10.15
CA GLU A 251 20.55 -23.20 -9.13
C GLU A 251 19.44 -23.64 -8.16
N LYS A 252 18.62 -22.69 -7.71
CA LYS A 252 17.51 -22.97 -6.79
C LYS A 252 16.42 -23.81 -7.43
N LEU A 253 16.08 -23.54 -8.69
CA LEU A 253 15.09 -24.31 -9.44
C LEU A 253 15.62 -25.69 -9.84
N GLN A 254 16.91 -25.84 -10.11
CA GLN A 254 17.51 -27.16 -10.30
C GLN A 254 17.42 -28.00 -9.03
N GLU A 255 17.80 -27.44 -7.86
CA GLU A 255 17.66 -28.11 -6.56
C GLU A 255 16.19 -28.52 -6.31
N LEU A 256 15.24 -27.61 -6.55
CA LEU A 256 13.81 -27.90 -6.44
C LEU A 256 13.35 -29.01 -7.39
N SER A 257 13.78 -28.95 -8.65
CA SER A 257 13.46 -29.96 -9.66
C SER A 257 13.98 -31.36 -9.26
N GLU A 258 15.20 -31.43 -8.71
CA GLU A 258 15.78 -32.69 -8.21
C GLU A 258 14.97 -33.26 -7.03
N LEU A 259 14.51 -32.41 -6.10
CA LEU A 259 13.64 -32.80 -4.98
C LEU A 259 12.28 -33.32 -5.46
N VAL A 260 11.62 -32.60 -6.37
CA VAL A 260 10.35 -33.03 -6.97
C VAL A 260 10.49 -34.35 -7.72
N ALA A 261 11.59 -34.53 -8.47
CA ALA A 261 11.86 -35.78 -9.20
C ALA A 261 12.15 -36.99 -8.30
N ALA A 262 12.51 -36.76 -7.04
CA ALA A 262 12.76 -37.84 -6.06
C ALA A 262 11.46 -38.38 -5.46
N GLU A 263 10.35 -37.69 -5.58
CA GLU A 263 9.05 -38.10 -5.07
C GLU A 263 8.38 -39.12 -6.01
N GLU A 264 7.61 -40.06 -5.42
CA GLU A 264 6.95 -41.12 -6.19
C GLU A 264 5.73 -40.61 -7.00
N SER A 265 5.14 -39.47 -6.57
CA SER A 265 3.95 -38.88 -7.18
C SER A 265 3.89 -37.37 -6.94
N THR A 266 3.53 -36.61 -7.96
CA THR A 266 3.34 -35.15 -7.88
C THR A 266 2.00 -34.75 -7.30
N LYS A 267 1.05 -35.68 -7.13
CA LYS A 267 -0.33 -35.36 -6.72
C LYS A 267 -0.46 -34.83 -5.30
N ASN A 268 0.43 -35.25 -4.41
CA ASN A 268 0.40 -34.86 -3.00
C ASN A 268 1.58 -33.96 -2.63
N ILE A 269 2.10 -33.23 -3.62
CA ILE A 269 3.20 -32.26 -3.46
C ILE A 269 2.67 -30.87 -3.77
N ALA A 270 3.19 -29.88 -3.04
CA ALA A 270 3.04 -28.48 -3.37
C ALA A 270 4.39 -27.75 -3.31
N ILE A 271 4.54 -26.72 -4.12
CA ILE A 271 5.68 -25.80 -4.07
C ILE A 271 5.15 -24.47 -3.53
N GLY A 272 5.74 -24.03 -2.42
CA GLY A 272 5.47 -22.72 -1.83
C GLY A 272 6.58 -21.73 -2.18
N VAL A 273 6.22 -20.49 -2.49
CA VAL A 273 7.19 -19.42 -2.75
C VAL A 273 6.93 -18.28 -1.77
N ILE A 274 7.88 -18.07 -0.87
CA ILE A 274 7.90 -16.95 0.06
C ILE A 274 8.89 -15.93 -0.51
N SER A 275 8.38 -14.95 -1.24
CA SER A 275 9.14 -13.98 -2.03
C SER A 275 8.35 -12.70 -2.21
N PHE A 276 9.00 -11.65 -2.68
CA PHE A 276 8.33 -10.44 -3.21
C PHE A 276 8.15 -10.56 -4.73
N GLY A 277 8.23 -9.46 -5.46
CA GLY A 277 8.05 -9.44 -6.91
C GLY A 277 9.08 -10.25 -7.72
N GLU A 278 10.17 -10.72 -7.10
CA GLU A 278 11.12 -11.66 -7.72
C GLU A 278 10.51 -13.03 -8.02
N ILE A 279 9.30 -13.33 -7.53
CA ILE A 279 8.55 -14.52 -7.94
C ILE A 279 8.36 -14.59 -9.46
N SER A 280 8.25 -13.45 -10.13
CA SER A 280 8.12 -13.38 -11.59
C SER A 280 9.32 -14.02 -12.30
N GLU A 281 10.54 -13.79 -11.80
CA GLU A 281 11.75 -14.39 -12.33
C GLU A 281 11.82 -15.90 -12.01
N PHE A 282 11.39 -16.31 -10.80
CA PHE A 282 11.26 -17.75 -10.49
C PHE A 282 10.32 -18.44 -11.47
N PHE A 283 9.16 -17.84 -11.79
CA PHE A 283 8.23 -18.41 -12.75
C PHE A 283 8.79 -18.43 -14.17
N LEU A 284 9.49 -17.38 -14.58
CA LEU A 284 10.11 -17.31 -15.90
C LEU A 284 11.12 -18.44 -16.10
N HIS A 285 12.02 -18.64 -15.12
CA HIS A 285 13.04 -19.68 -15.16
C HIS A 285 12.45 -21.09 -14.94
N ALA A 286 11.40 -21.24 -14.12
CA ALA A 286 10.76 -22.52 -13.87
C ALA A 286 10.13 -23.15 -15.13
N THR A 287 9.81 -22.35 -16.15
CA THR A 287 9.32 -22.86 -17.45
C THR A 287 10.32 -23.73 -18.20
N ASP A 288 11.60 -23.75 -17.79
CA ASP A 288 12.63 -24.58 -18.38
C ASP A 288 12.72 -25.98 -17.73
N TYR A 289 11.88 -26.27 -16.71
CA TYR A 289 11.85 -27.52 -15.93
C TYR A 289 10.48 -28.20 -16.02
N ASP A 290 10.30 -29.16 -16.95
CA ASP A 290 9.03 -29.81 -17.24
C ASP A 290 8.34 -30.44 -16.00
N ASN A 291 9.12 -30.90 -14.99
CA ASN A 291 8.54 -31.52 -13.79
C ASN A 291 8.04 -30.52 -12.74
N LEU A 292 8.37 -29.25 -12.86
CA LEU A 292 7.91 -28.21 -11.94
C LEU A 292 6.53 -27.67 -12.33
N ASP A 293 6.14 -27.84 -13.58
CA ASP A 293 4.83 -27.39 -14.08
C ASP A 293 3.70 -28.43 -13.88
N ASP A 294 4.05 -29.65 -13.43
CA ASP A 294 3.11 -30.70 -13.05
C ASP A 294 2.73 -30.66 -11.54
N VAL A 295 3.25 -29.70 -10.78
CA VAL A 295 3.02 -29.52 -9.34
C VAL A 295 2.26 -28.23 -9.10
N ILE A 296 1.35 -28.21 -8.11
CA ILE A 296 0.67 -27.00 -7.72
C ILE A 296 1.62 -26.04 -6.99
N TRP A 297 1.53 -24.75 -7.30
CA TRP A 297 2.31 -23.72 -6.63
C TRP A 297 1.42 -22.80 -5.81
N PHE A 298 1.93 -22.37 -4.66
CA PHE A 298 1.27 -21.34 -3.87
C PHE A 298 2.25 -20.24 -3.46
N GLY A 299 1.71 -19.05 -3.31
CA GLY A 299 2.41 -17.87 -2.79
C GLY A 299 1.79 -17.39 -1.49
N THR A 300 2.22 -16.23 -1.08
CA THR A 300 1.89 -15.60 0.19
C THR A 300 1.28 -14.22 -0.04
N ASP A 301 1.05 -13.48 1.01
CA ASP A 301 0.47 -12.14 1.00
C ASP A 301 1.21 -11.16 0.07
N SER A 302 2.52 -11.25 -0.01
CA SER A 302 3.35 -10.42 -0.89
C SER A 302 3.45 -10.91 -2.34
N ASN A 303 2.72 -11.96 -2.70
CA ASN A 303 2.55 -12.39 -4.10
C ASN A 303 1.12 -12.20 -4.61
N ALA A 304 0.18 -11.94 -3.71
CA ALA A 304 -1.22 -11.70 -4.04
C ALA A 304 -1.38 -10.40 -4.82
N ASN A 305 -1.95 -10.45 -6.02
CA ASN A 305 -2.07 -9.29 -6.90
C ASN A 305 -0.72 -8.68 -7.39
N GLU A 306 0.39 -9.45 -7.32
CA GLU A 306 1.68 -8.96 -7.83
C GLU A 306 1.59 -8.74 -9.35
N LYS A 307 1.78 -7.48 -9.76
CA LYS A 307 1.57 -7.04 -11.13
C LYS A 307 2.53 -7.68 -12.12
N LYS A 308 3.79 -7.91 -11.73
CA LYS A 308 4.82 -8.53 -12.57
C LYS A 308 4.42 -9.93 -13.06
N ILE A 309 3.53 -10.65 -12.32
CA ILE A 309 3.06 -11.97 -12.74
C ILE A 309 2.15 -11.90 -13.97
N ILE A 310 1.41 -10.81 -14.15
CA ILE A 310 0.45 -10.65 -15.26
C ILE A 310 0.94 -9.73 -16.37
N GLU A 311 2.06 -9.01 -16.19
CA GLU A 311 2.63 -8.13 -17.20
C GLU A 311 3.33 -8.90 -18.35
N ASP A 312 3.82 -10.12 -18.09
CA ASP A 312 4.43 -10.99 -19.06
C ASP A 312 3.55 -12.23 -19.33
N GLU A 313 3.22 -12.47 -20.60
CA GLU A 313 2.34 -13.58 -21.04
C GLU A 313 2.91 -14.95 -20.64
N LYS A 314 4.24 -15.16 -20.73
CA LYS A 314 4.87 -16.45 -20.39
C LYS A 314 4.77 -16.74 -18.91
N ILE A 315 4.99 -15.72 -18.07
CA ILE A 315 4.89 -15.81 -16.61
C ILE A 315 3.44 -16.08 -16.19
N SER A 316 2.50 -15.32 -16.75
CA SER A 316 1.07 -15.49 -16.50
C SER A 316 0.56 -16.88 -16.87
N LEU A 317 0.94 -17.39 -18.03
CA LEU A 317 0.57 -18.75 -18.48
C LEU A 317 1.18 -19.84 -17.58
N PHE A 318 2.40 -19.63 -17.06
CA PHE A 318 2.98 -20.55 -16.08
C PHE A 318 2.19 -20.54 -14.77
N ALA A 319 1.84 -19.36 -14.24
CA ALA A 319 1.04 -19.24 -13.04
C ALA A 319 -0.33 -19.95 -13.17
N GLU A 320 -1.00 -19.80 -14.32
CA GLU A 320 -2.24 -20.53 -14.61
C GLU A 320 -2.02 -22.05 -14.69
N LYS A 321 -0.96 -22.49 -15.36
CA LYS A 321 -0.64 -23.91 -15.55
C LYS A 321 -0.42 -24.63 -14.23
N VAL A 322 0.32 -24.00 -13.30
CA VAL A 322 0.60 -24.57 -11.97
C VAL A 322 -0.51 -24.31 -10.95
N SER A 323 -1.65 -23.77 -11.40
CA SER A 323 -2.78 -23.40 -10.54
C SER A 323 -2.36 -22.50 -9.36
N PHE A 324 -1.49 -21.53 -9.63
CA PHE A 324 -0.92 -20.66 -8.62
C PHE A 324 -2.00 -19.92 -7.84
N LYS A 325 -1.86 -19.96 -6.52
CA LYS A 325 -2.73 -19.23 -5.59
C LYS A 325 -1.87 -18.53 -4.55
N ALA A 326 -2.20 -17.28 -4.23
CA ALA A 326 -1.58 -16.50 -3.17
C ALA A 326 -2.63 -16.05 -2.17
N ILE A 327 -2.25 -15.89 -0.91
CA ILE A 327 -3.17 -15.61 0.19
C ILE A 327 -2.81 -14.26 0.79
N GLN A 328 -3.78 -13.36 0.92
CA GLN A 328 -3.60 -12.07 1.56
C GLN A 328 -4.76 -11.79 2.51
N PHE A 329 -4.52 -11.15 3.64
CA PHE A 329 -5.61 -10.74 4.52
C PHE A 329 -6.58 -9.82 3.78
N ALA A 330 -7.87 -9.93 4.12
CA ALA A 330 -8.95 -9.30 3.37
C ALA A 330 -9.54 -8.11 4.12
N SER A 331 -9.94 -7.08 3.36
CA SER A 331 -10.77 -6.00 3.85
C SER A 331 -12.21 -6.46 4.08
N ASP A 332 -12.96 -5.69 4.87
CA ASP A 332 -14.42 -5.82 4.93
C ASP A 332 -15.06 -5.10 3.72
N TYR A 333 -15.41 -5.85 2.68
CA TYR A 333 -16.04 -5.34 1.46
C TYR A 333 -17.42 -4.70 1.68
N ASP A 334 -18.04 -4.95 2.84
CA ASP A 334 -19.32 -4.36 3.22
C ASP A 334 -19.14 -3.01 3.93
N SER A 335 -17.91 -2.63 4.26
CA SER A 335 -17.60 -1.30 4.80
C SER A 335 -18.09 -0.20 3.83
N PRO A 336 -18.84 0.79 4.31
CA PRO A 336 -19.39 1.86 3.45
C PRO A 336 -18.33 2.65 2.69
N SER A 337 -17.13 2.83 3.29
CA SER A 337 -16.01 3.56 2.69
C SER A 337 -15.21 2.72 1.69
N HIS A 338 -15.25 1.39 1.78
CA HIS A 338 -14.41 0.49 0.96
C HIS A 338 -14.56 0.76 -0.53
N LYS A 339 -15.79 0.70 -1.05
CA LYS A 339 -16.06 0.85 -2.49
C LYS A 339 -15.71 2.24 -3.04
N ASP A 340 -15.84 3.29 -2.23
CA ASP A 340 -15.49 4.66 -2.64
C ASP A 340 -13.97 4.78 -2.81
N VAL A 341 -13.20 4.32 -1.81
CA VAL A 341 -11.74 4.38 -1.83
C VAL A 341 -11.17 3.42 -2.90
N GLU A 342 -11.67 2.18 -3.00
CA GLU A 342 -11.27 1.24 -4.05
C GLU A 342 -11.46 1.86 -5.45
N SER A 343 -12.58 2.53 -5.67
CA SER A 343 -12.87 3.19 -6.96
C SER A 343 -11.92 4.35 -7.25
N LYS A 344 -11.58 5.16 -6.24
CA LYS A 344 -10.61 6.25 -6.37
C LYS A 344 -9.23 5.71 -6.72
N LEU A 345 -8.76 4.71 -5.97
CA LEU A 345 -7.46 4.09 -6.19
C LEU A 345 -7.39 3.38 -7.56
N TYR A 346 -8.45 2.66 -7.94
CA TYR A 346 -8.53 2.02 -9.26
C TYR A 346 -8.38 3.01 -10.43
N LEU A 347 -8.94 4.22 -10.29
CA LEU A 347 -8.83 5.24 -11.34
C LEU A 347 -7.40 5.76 -11.53
N GLU A 348 -6.60 5.78 -10.47
CA GLU A 348 -5.19 6.20 -10.52
C GLU A 348 -4.27 5.07 -10.95
N LEU A 349 -4.52 3.85 -10.46
CA LEU A 349 -3.66 2.69 -10.66
C LEU A 349 -3.94 1.93 -11.96
N ASP A 350 -5.19 1.99 -12.50
CA ASP A 350 -5.72 1.20 -13.64
C ASP A 350 -5.79 -0.32 -13.36
N TYR A 351 -5.75 -0.72 -12.08
CA TYR A 351 -5.96 -2.09 -11.60
C TYR A 351 -6.48 -2.08 -10.15
N LEU A 352 -7.00 -3.24 -9.67
CA LEU A 352 -7.50 -3.34 -8.29
C LEU A 352 -6.35 -3.20 -7.28
N PRO A 353 -6.47 -2.32 -6.28
CA PRO A 353 -5.45 -2.20 -5.24
C PRO A 353 -5.42 -3.43 -4.33
N SER A 354 -4.26 -3.70 -3.75
CA SER A 354 -4.10 -4.68 -2.68
C SER A 354 -4.68 -4.18 -1.36
N THR A 355 -4.84 -5.08 -0.39
CA THR A 355 -5.31 -4.72 0.95
C THR A 355 -4.32 -3.79 1.67
N TYR A 356 -3.04 -3.81 1.33
CA TYR A 356 -2.03 -2.90 1.89
C TYR A 356 -2.27 -1.43 1.54
N ALA A 357 -2.81 -1.14 0.36
CA ALA A 357 -3.24 0.21 0.01
C ALA A 357 -4.37 0.71 0.94
N PHE A 358 -5.32 -0.16 1.28
CA PHE A 358 -6.40 0.18 2.23
C PHE A 358 -5.85 0.36 3.65
N ALA A 359 -4.86 -0.45 4.05
CA ALA A 359 -4.17 -0.27 5.32
C ALA A 359 -3.45 1.08 5.39
N ALA A 360 -2.82 1.53 4.29
CA ALA A 360 -2.17 2.84 4.22
C ALA A 360 -3.18 4.01 4.31
N TYR A 361 -4.35 3.85 3.70
CA TYR A 361 -5.44 4.83 3.82
C TYR A 361 -5.94 4.92 5.27
N ASP A 362 -6.26 3.78 5.89
CA ASP A 362 -6.77 3.74 7.26
C ASP A 362 -5.72 4.16 8.29
N ALA A 363 -4.42 3.93 8.05
CA ALA A 363 -3.34 4.41 8.89
C ALA A 363 -3.37 5.94 9.05
N VAL A 364 -3.59 6.67 7.97
CA VAL A 364 -3.70 8.13 7.98
C VAL A 364 -4.94 8.58 8.76
N TRP A 365 -6.09 7.95 8.53
CA TRP A 365 -7.32 8.29 9.22
C TRP A 365 -7.25 8.00 10.71
N LEU A 366 -6.73 6.82 11.09
CA LEU A 366 -6.56 6.44 12.49
C LEU A 366 -5.63 7.42 13.22
N LEU A 367 -4.49 7.75 12.58
CA LEU A 367 -3.54 8.73 13.09
C LEU A 367 -4.19 10.11 13.28
N GLY A 368 -4.91 10.59 12.26
CA GLY A 368 -5.56 11.90 12.30
C GLY A 368 -6.68 11.97 13.36
N LEU A 369 -7.49 10.91 13.50
CA LEU A 369 -8.52 10.84 14.53
C LEU A 369 -7.92 10.76 15.94
N SER A 370 -6.81 10.03 16.13
CA SER A 370 -6.08 9.97 17.40
C SER A 370 -5.48 11.33 17.77
N MET A 371 -4.95 12.07 16.79
CA MET A 371 -4.50 13.45 16.95
C MET A 371 -5.63 14.36 17.45
N LEU A 372 -6.83 14.24 16.88
CA LEU A 372 -8.01 15.02 17.30
C LEU A 372 -8.49 14.63 18.71
N ASP A 373 -8.41 13.35 19.07
CA ASP A 373 -8.86 12.87 20.38
C ASP A 373 -8.00 13.44 21.53
N VAL A 374 -6.69 13.59 21.30
CA VAL A 374 -5.77 14.17 22.31
C VAL A 374 -5.56 15.68 22.14
N GLU A 375 -6.04 16.28 21.05
CA GLU A 375 -5.79 17.69 20.69
C GLU A 375 -4.28 18.02 20.71
N SER A 376 -3.43 17.10 20.20
CA SER A 376 -1.96 17.18 20.23
C SER A 376 -1.36 16.64 18.94
N ILE A 377 -0.21 17.21 18.53
CA ILE A 377 0.62 16.70 17.43
C ILE A 377 1.86 15.92 17.93
N ASP A 378 1.98 15.73 19.24
CA ASP A 378 3.06 14.96 19.84
C ASP A 378 2.87 13.46 19.57
N ALA A 379 3.93 12.77 19.14
CA ALA A 379 3.88 11.36 18.77
C ALA A 379 3.45 10.43 19.92
N THR A 380 3.92 10.73 21.14
CA THR A 380 3.60 9.91 22.33
C THR A 380 2.17 10.13 22.82
N ASP A 381 1.67 11.36 22.74
CA ASP A 381 0.27 11.66 23.03
C ASP A 381 -0.66 10.91 22.07
N ILE A 382 -0.39 11.00 20.75
CA ILE A 382 -1.16 10.32 19.72
C ILE A 382 -1.11 8.80 19.90
N ALA A 383 0.09 8.23 20.11
CA ALA A 383 0.26 6.79 20.33
C ALA A 383 -0.59 6.28 21.50
N SER A 384 -0.75 7.09 22.57
CA SER A 384 -1.50 6.70 23.76
C SER A 384 -3.00 6.46 23.53
N THR A 385 -3.57 6.92 22.40
CA THR A 385 -5.01 6.82 22.08
C THR A 385 -5.32 5.96 20.87
N ILE A 386 -4.33 5.51 20.09
CA ILE A 386 -4.57 4.75 18.83
C ILE A 386 -5.49 3.56 19.05
N GLN A 387 -5.26 2.74 20.10
CA GLN A 387 -6.08 1.57 20.38
C GLN A 387 -7.51 1.93 20.81
N ASP A 388 -7.68 3.01 21.59
CA ASP A 388 -9.00 3.48 22.01
C ASP A 388 -9.75 4.09 20.81
N THR A 389 -9.08 4.92 20.01
CA THR A 389 -9.65 5.55 18.81
C THR A 389 -10.08 4.48 17.79
N SER A 390 -9.29 3.42 17.61
CA SER A 390 -9.61 2.35 16.65
C SER A 390 -10.95 1.67 16.93
N GLN A 391 -11.37 1.58 18.19
CA GLN A 391 -12.65 0.96 18.59
C GLN A 391 -13.89 1.76 18.10
N PHE A 392 -13.71 3.03 17.76
CA PHE A 392 -14.76 3.92 17.26
C PHE A 392 -14.63 4.25 15.79
N TYR A 393 -13.58 3.77 15.14
CA TYR A 393 -13.30 3.98 13.72
C TYR A 393 -13.60 2.71 12.92
N THR A 394 -14.52 2.82 11.97
CA THR A 394 -14.74 1.80 10.93
C THR A 394 -14.11 2.30 9.66
N GLY A 395 -12.97 1.73 9.29
CA GLY A 395 -12.15 2.12 8.15
C GLY A 395 -12.57 1.48 6.83
N VAL A 396 -11.70 1.60 5.87
CA VAL A 396 -11.79 0.92 4.56
C VAL A 396 -11.52 -0.58 4.72
N LEU A 397 -10.64 -0.94 5.66
CA LEU A 397 -10.41 -2.34 6.08
C LEU A 397 -11.59 -2.94 6.83
N GLY A 398 -12.47 -2.12 7.41
CA GLY A 398 -13.54 -2.51 8.32
C GLY A 398 -13.27 -2.06 9.76
N GLU A 399 -13.69 -2.85 10.74
CA GLU A 399 -13.41 -2.58 12.16
C GLU A 399 -11.93 -2.87 12.45
N LEU A 400 -11.23 -1.92 13.07
CA LEU A 400 -9.83 -2.06 13.45
C LEU A 400 -9.73 -2.49 14.91
N THR A 401 -9.36 -3.74 15.14
CA THR A 401 -9.09 -4.27 16.48
C THR A 401 -7.63 -4.67 16.58
N PHE A 402 -6.92 -4.14 17.58
CA PHE A 402 -5.52 -4.47 17.84
C PHE A 402 -5.38 -5.47 18.98
N ASN A 403 -4.37 -6.34 18.88
CA ASN A 403 -3.91 -7.16 20.00
C ASN A 403 -3.00 -6.37 20.95
N ASP A 404 -2.51 -7.02 22.02
CA ASP A 404 -1.61 -6.40 22.99
C ASP A 404 -0.26 -5.94 22.39
N ALA A 405 0.11 -6.46 21.22
CA ALA A 405 1.32 -6.08 20.49
C ALA A 405 1.10 -4.93 19.50
N GLY A 406 -0.11 -4.38 19.39
CA GLY A 406 -0.43 -3.33 18.42
C GLY A 406 -0.63 -3.85 16.98
N ASP A 407 -0.88 -5.15 16.79
CA ASP A 407 -1.14 -5.74 15.48
C ASP A 407 -2.63 -5.90 15.25
N LEU A 408 -3.08 -5.67 14.01
CA LEU A 408 -4.46 -5.90 13.61
C LEU A 408 -4.86 -7.36 13.81
N VAL A 409 -5.99 -7.60 14.44
CA VAL A 409 -6.58 -8.94 14.58
C VAL A 409 -7.56 -9.15 13.43
N SER A 410 -7.24 -10.09 12.54
CA SER A 410 -8.13 -10.49 11.46
C SER A 410 -7.92 -11.97 11.12
N ASP A 411 -9.03 -12.69 10.95
CA ASP A 411 -9.04 -14.07 10.42
C ASP A 411 -9.57 -14.10 8.97
N ASN A 412 -9.86 -12.94 8.38
CA ASN A 412 -10.35 -12.83 7.01
C ASN A 412 -9.19 -12.80 6.03
N TYR A 413 -9.23 -13.69 5.05
CA TYR A 413 -8.24 -13.78 3.99
C TYR A 413 -8.92 -13.95 2.63
N ASP A 414 -8.30 -13.40 1.61
CA ASP A 414 -8.61 -13.66 0.21
C ASP A 414 -7.62 -14.65 -0.37
N VAL A 415 -8.10 -15.48 -1.27
CA VAL A 415 -7.26 -16.32 -2.11
C VAL A 415 -7.24 -15.71 -3.51
N TRP A 416 -6.08 -15.23 -3.90
CA TRP A 416 -5.83 -14.65 -5.21
C TRP A 416 -5.34 -15.71 -6.18
N PHE A 417 -5.77 -15.63 -7.45
CA PHE A 417 -5.34 -16.53 -8.52
C PHE A 417 -5.33 -15.81 -9.86
N VAL A 418 -4.53 -16.33 -10.79
CA VAL A 418 -4.42 -15.80 -12.15
C VAL A 418 -5.29 -16.61 -13.09
N GLN A 419 -6.07 -15.93 -13.91
CA GLN A 419 -6.88 -16.52 -14.98
C GLN A 419 -6.95 -15.55 -16.17
N GLU A 420 -6.72 -16.06 -17.39
CA GLU A 420 -6.73 -15.24 -18.61
C GLU A 420 -5.86 -13.98 -18.53
N GLY A 421 -4.69 -14.11 -17.90
CA GLY A 421 -3.73 -13.01 -17.73
C GLY A 421 -4.19 -11.91 -16.78
N LYS A 422 -5.11 -12.21 -15.86
CA LYS A 422 -5.62 -11.26 -14.87
C LYS A 422 -5.68 -11.88 -13.49
N TRP A 423 -5.60 -11.03 -12.49
CA TRP A 423 -5.84 -11.41 -11.12
C TRP A 423 -7.33 -11.45 -10.78
N TYR A 424 -7.71 -12.48 -10.06
CA TYR A 424 -9.03 -12.66 -9.43
C TYR A 424 -8.84 -13.04 -7.97
N LYS A 425 -9.84 -12.77 -7.14
CA LYS A 425 -9.81 -13.13 -5.72
C LYS A 425 -11.15 -13.72 -5.25
N ASN A 426 -11.07 -14.66 -4.33
CA ASN A 426 -12.21 -15.22 -3.61
C ASN A 426 -11.93 -15.20 -2.10
N PRO A 427 -12.93 -14.92 -1.24
CA PRO A 427 -12.77 -15.10 0.20
C PRO A 427 -12.36 -16.53 0.55
N SER A 428 -11.44 -16.72 1.50
CA SER A 428 -10.91 -18.06 1.84
C SER A 428 -11.98 -19.03 2.33
N HIS A 429 -12.97 -18.56 3.09
CA HIS A 429 -14.08 -19.38 3.57
C HIS A 429 -14.99 -19.92 2.44
N PHE A 430 -14.97 -19.29 1.26
CA PHE A 430 -15.74 -19.74 0.10
C PHE A 430 -15.12 -20.99 -0.55
N ILE A 431 -13.81 -21.17 -0.41
CA ILE A 431 -13.10 -22.33 -0.97
C ILE A 431 -13.42 -23.60 -0.19
N GLU A 432 -13.56 -23.50 1.13
CA GLU A 432 -13.96 -24.63 1.98
C GLU A 432 -15.40 -25.10 1.70
N SER A 433 -16.33 -24.16 1.38
CA SER A 433 -17.73 -24.48 1.10
C SER A 433 -17.95 -25.06 -0.30
N VAL A 434 -17.30 -24.51 -1.32
CA VAL A 434 -17.47 -24.96 -2.71
C VAL A 434 -16.81 -26.33 -2.95
N GLU A 435 -15.67 -26.61 -2.29
CA GLU A 435 -15.02 -27.93 -2.43
C GLU A 435 -15.72 -29.00 -1.59
N SER A 436 -16.44 -28.67 -0.49
CA SER A 436 -17.29 -29.62 0.22
C SER A 436 -18.52 -30.02 -0.61
N ASP A 437 -19.11 -29.10 -1.37
CA ASP A 437 -20.23 -29.34 -2.26
C ASP A 437 -19.83 -30.15 -3.51
N LEU A 438 -18.60 -29.96 -4.02
CA LEU A 438 -18.04 -30.72 -5.15
C LEU A 438 -17.61 -32.14 -4.76
N ALA A 439 -17.30 -32.38 -3.49
CA ALA A 439 -16.97 -33.74 -2.99
C ALA A 439 -18.21 -34.64 -2.80
N GLU A 440 -19.40 -34.04 -2.67
CA GLU A 440 -20.68 -34.79 -2.61
C GLU A 440 -21.32 -35.05 -3.99
N GLU A 441 -20.95 -34.33 -5.06
CA GLU A 441 -21.48 -34.48 -6.42
C GLU A 441 -20.43 -34.97 -7.42
N THR A 442 -20.10 -36.25 -7.40
CA THR A 442 -19.55 -36.95 -8.57
C THR A 442 -20.64 -37.34 -9.53
N ASP A 443 -21.25 -36.41 -10.24
CA ASP A 443 -21.99 -36.66 -11.47
C ASP A 443 -21.87 -35.46 -12.43
N GLU A 444 -21.12 -35.66 -13.50
CA GLU A 444 -20.74 -34.63 -14.54
C GLU A 444 -21.92 -34.04 -15.34
N THR A 445 -23.17 -34.26 -14.92
CA THR A 445 -24.37 -33.89 -15.70
C THR A 445 -25.11 -32.64 -15.21
N ASP A 446 -24.71 -32.00 -14.08
CA ASP A 446 -25.53 -30.93 -13.49
C ASP A 446 -24.95 -29.49 -13.62
N LEU A 447 -23.70 -29.34 -14.08
CA LEU A 447 -23.09 -28.02 -14.28
C LEU A 447 -23.67 -27.21 -15.47
N THR A 448 -24.34 -27.90 -16.42
CA THR A 448 -25.01 -27.24 -17.55
C THR A 448 -26.40 -26.73 -17.20
N GLN A 449 -27.02 -27.24 -16.13
CA GLN A 449 -28.39 -26.88 -15.77
C GLN A 449 -28.44 -25.58 -14.92
N ASN A 450 -27.42 -25.32 -14.12
CA ASN A 450 -27.34 -24.08 -13.32
C ASN A 450 -27.06 -22.82 -14.15
N ILE A 451 -26.43 -22.93 -15.32
CA ILE A 451 -26.20 -21.79 -16.22
C ILE A 451 -27.51 -21.46 -16.98
N GLU A 452 -28.33 -22.45 -17.34
CA GLU A 452 -29.62 -22.24 -18.00
C GLU A 452 -30.67 -21.64 -17.04
N ASP A 453 -30.64 -21.95 -15.75
CA ASP A 453 -31.56 -21.37 -14.75
C ASP A 453 -31.26 -19.91 -14.44
N VAL A 454 -29.99 -19.45 -14.50
CA VAL A 454 -29.62 -18.02 -14.35
C VAL A 454 -30.06 -17.21 -15.56
N GLU A 455 -30.00 -17.75 -16.78
CA GLU A 455 -30.52 -17.08 -17.98
C GLU A 455 -32.06 -17.01 -18.00
N GLN A 456 -32.77 -18.00 -17.42
CA GLN A 456 -34.23 -17.96 -17.32
C GLN A 456 -34.76 -16.96 -16.29
N VAL A 457 -34.04 -16.70 -15.20
CA VAL A 457 -34.42 -15.67 -14.22
C VAL A 457 -34.32 -14.27 -14.81
N ILE A 458 -33.35 -13.99 -15.69
CA ILE A 458 -33.20 -12.69 -16.34
C ILE A 458 -34.33 -12.47 -17.38
N VAL A 459 -34.84 -13.53 -18.01
CA VAL A 459 -35.86 -13.40 -19.07
C VAL A 459 -37.29 -13.33 -18.48
N THR A 460 -37.53 -13.80 -17.24
CA THR A 460 -38.87 -13.82 -16.64
C THR A 460 -39.23 -12.52 -15.89
N GLU A 461 -38.29 -11.63 -15.59
CA GLU A 461 -38.61 -10.30 -15.04
C GLU A 461 -39.06 -9.26 -16.07
N GLU A 462 -38.87 -9.51 -17.38
CA GLU A 462 -39.30 -8.57 -18.45
C GLU A 462 -40.82 -8.65 -18.77
N SER A 463 -41.57 -9.60 -18.24
CA SER A 463 -42.96 -9.84 -18.68
C SER A 463 -44.08 -9.33 -17.76
N THR A 464 -43.77 -8.58 -16.69
CA THR A 464 -44.82 -8.08 -15.74
C THR A 464 -44.72 -6.59 -15.40
N MET A 465 -44.26 -5.73 -16.33
CA MET A 465 -44.32 -4.30 -16.07
C MET A 465 -45.41 -3.59 -16.89
N GLY A 466 -46.37 -3.02 -16.16
CA GLY A 466 -47.49 -2.30 -16.69
C GLY A 466 -47.15 -0.95 -17.32
N GLU A 467 -48.10 -0.39 -18.05
CA GLU A 467 -48.01 0.78 -18.97
C GLU A 467 -47.50 2.11 -18.40
N ASP A 468 -47.11 2.22 -17.13
CA ASP A 468 -46.67 3.50 -16.54
C ASP A 468 -45.16 3.79 -16.60
N ASN A 469 -44.34 2.90 -17.16
CA ASN A 469 -42.87 3.05 -17.18
C ASN A 469 -42.26 3.51 -18.50
N THR A 470 -43.05 4.00 -19.44
CA THR A 470 -42.58 4.48 -20.75
C THR A 470 -41.52 5.59 -20.64
N ILE A 471 -41.60 6.45 -19.61
CA ILE A 471 -40.66 7.56 -19.38
C ILE A 471 -39.30 7.02 -18.90
N LEU A 472 -39.28 5.97 -18.08
CA LEU A 472 -38.04 5.35 -17.57
C LEU A 472 -37.28 4.60 -18.67
N VAL A 473 -38.00 3.90 -19.56
CA VAL A 473 -37.41 3.21 -20.71
C VAL A 473 -36.84 4.20 -21.71
N ILE A 474 -37.51 5.32 -21.97
CA ILE A 474 -36.99 6.38 -22.85
C ILE A 474 -35.75 7.03 -22.24
N GLY A 475 -35.71 7.24 -20.91
CA GLY A 475 -34.53 7.73 -20.19
C GLY A 475 -33.32 6.80 -20.32
N LEU A 476 -33.54 5.49 -20.23
CA LEU A 476 -32.49 4.48 -20.36
C LEU A 476 -31.95 4.38 -21.79
N ILE A 477 -32.82 4.46 -22.80
CA ILE A 477 -32.43 4.47 -24.22
C ILE A 477 -31.64 5.74 -24.55
N VAL A 478 -32.05 6.89 -24.02
CA VAL A 478 -31.31 8.15 -24.23
C VAL A 478 -29.95 8.10 -23.51
N GLY A 479 -29.88 7.51 -22.33
CA GLY A 479 -28.61 7.29 -21.59
C GLY A 479 -27.64 6.41 -22.39
N ILE A 480 -28.11 5.27 -22.91
CA ILE A 480 -27.30 4.37 -23.76
C ILE A 480 -26.85 5.07 -25.05
N LEU A 481 -27.72 5.87 -25.68
CA LEU A 481 -27.35 6.63 -26.88
C LEU A 481 -26.27 7.68 -26.58
N ILE A 482 -26.31 8.34 -25.43
CA ILE A 482 -25.27 9.29 -25.00
C ILE A 482 -23.93 8.55 -24.79
N ILE A 483 -23.94 7.38 -24.15
CA ILE A 483 -22.75 6.57 -23.93
C ILE A 483 -22.16 6.11 -25.27
N VAL A 484 -22.98 5.64 -26.19
CA VAL A 484 -22.55 5.23 -27.53
C VAL A 484 -21.98 6.41 -28.33
N VAL A 485 -22.60 7.60 -28.26
CA VAL A 485 -22.09 8.82 -28.91
C VAL A 485 -20.73 9.22 -28.29
N PHE A 486 -20.58 9.13 -26.97
CA PHE A 486 -19.31 9.41 -26.30
C PHE A 486 -18.22 8.39 -26.67
N ALA A 487 -18.56 7.10 -26.74
CA ALA A 487 -17.65 6.05 -27.18
C ALA A 487 -17.21 6.24 -28.64
N VAL A 488 -18.13 6.53 -29.55
CA VAL A 488 -17.84 6.82 -30.96
C VAL A 488 -17.02 8.10 -31.12
N TRP A 489 -17.27 9.12 -30.27
CA TRP A 489 -16.49 10.36 -30.25
C TRP A 489 -15.06 10.11 -29.74
N LYS A 490 -14.88 9.23 -28.73
CA LYS A 490 -13.57 8.83 -28.20
C LYS A 490 -12.76 8.02 -29.26
N ILE A 491 -13.45 7.16 -30.03
CA ILE A 491 -12.83 6.36 -31.11
C ILE A 491 -12.45 7.23 -32.33
N LYS A 492 -13.20 8.31 -32.62
CA LYS A 492 -12.93 9.22 -33.72
C LYS A 492 -11.96 10.36 -33.44
N ARG A 493 -11.39 10.44 -32.20
CA ARG A 493 -10.29 11.36 -31.99
C ARG A 493 -9.09 10.92 -32.83
N PRO A 494 -8.58 11.77 -33.76
CA PRO A 494 -7.36 11.44 -34.48
C PRO A 494 -6.25 11.30 -33.45
N LYS A 495 -5.57 10.15 -33.43
CA LYS A 495 -4.30 9.99 -32.72
C LYS A 495 -3.39 11.09 -33.24
N ILE A 496 -3.14 12.11 -32.44
CA ILE A 496 -2.10 13.09 -32.75
C ILE A 496 -0.80 12.30 -32.64
N HIS A 497 -0.26 11.88 -33.78
CA HIS A 497 1.13 11.48 -33.84
C HIS A 497 1.94 12.72 -33.50
N LEU A 498 2.47 12.75 -32.27
CA LEU A 498 3.61 13.60 -31.94
C LEU A 498 4.75 13.16 -32.89
N LYS A 499 4.90 13.91 -33.96
CA LYS A 499 6.12 13.87 -34.77
C LYS A 499 7.25 14.21 -33.80
N ASN A 500 8.20 13.30 -33.68
CA ASN A 500 9.52 13.56 -33.12
C ASN A 500 10.02 14.89 -33.66
N SER A 501 9.97 15.92 -32.85
CA SER A 501 10.63 17.18 -33.13
C SER A 501 11.82 17.26 -32.19
N THR A 502 12.97 17.13 -32.82
CA THR A 502 14.25 17.69 -32.45
C THR A 502 14.80 17.30 -31.07
N SER A 503 15.78 16.40 -31.12
CA SER A 503 16.84 16.29 -30.13
C SER A 503 17.19 17.66 -29.56
N ILE A 504 16.81 17.90 -28.30
CA ILE A 504 17.47 18.89 -27.48
C ILE A 504 18.81 18.25 -27.14
N GLU A 505 19.88 18.82 -27.67
CA GLU A 505 21.24 18.51 -27.26
C GLU A 505 21.29 18.65 -25.73
N GLN A 506 21.54 17.56 -25.07
CA GLN A 506 21.97 17.57 -23.67
C GLN A 506 23.28 18.37 -23.62
N PRO A 507 23.47 19.27 -22.66
CA PRO A 507 24.78 19.88 -22.45
C PRO A 507 25.76 18.74 -22.16
N GLN A 508 26.84 18.66 -22.92
CA GLN A 508 27.96 17.76 -22.67
C GLN A 508 28.45 18.06 -21.26
N VAL A 509 28.24 17.16 -20.34
CA VAL A 509 28.95 17.10 -19.06
C VAL A 509 30.39 16.70 -19.43
N GLU A 510 31.33 17.59 -19.23
CA GLU A 510 32.76 17.24 -19.30
C GLU A 510 32.99 16.07 -18.34
N PRO A 511 33.69 15.02 -18.74
CA PRO A 511 34.02 13.92 -17.84
C PRO A 511 34.83 14.45 -16.67
N GLU A 512 34.41 14.15 -15.45
CA GLU A 512 35.19 14.40 -14.23
C GLU A 512 36.59 13.79 -14.41
N PRO A 513 37.64 14.50 -13.95
CA PRO A 513 39.01 14.00 -14.03
C PRO A 513 39.11 12.69 -13.23
N THR A 514 39.66 11.69 -13.87
CA THR A 514 39.97 10.39 -13.25
C THR A 514 40.77 10.64 -11.98
N PRO A 515 40.38 10.10 -10.81
CA PRO A 515 41.15 10.24 -9.60
C PRO A 515 42.57 9.70 -9.80
N GLU A 516 43.57 10.44 -9.34
CA GLU A 516 44.96 9.97 -9.32
C GLU A 516 45.04 8.68 -8.50
N PRO A 517 45.82 7.68 -8.95
CA PRO A 517 45.99 6.44 -8.21
C PRO A 517 46.59 6.73 -6.82
N GLU A 518 46.00 6.16 -5.79
CA GLU A 518 46.52 6.23 -4.42
C GLU A 518 47.99 5.77 -4.38
N PRO A 519 48.86 6.44 -3.60
CA PRO A 519 50.24 6.06 -3.47
C PRO A 519 50.34 4.65 -2.89
N THR A 520 51.13 3.82 -3.56
CA THR A 520 51.43 2.45 -3.12
C THR A 520 52.02 2.50 -1.70
N PRO A 521 51.47 1.71 -0.75
CA PRO A 521 52.00 1.71 0.61
C PRO A 521 53.49 1.31 0.61
N GLU A 522 54.31 2.03 1.40
CA GLU A 522 55.71 1.67 1.62
C GLU A 522 55.84 0.28 2.23
N PRO A 523 56.81 -0.54 1.80
CA PRO A 523 57.00 -1.86 2.36
C PRO A 523 57.35 -1.79 3.85
N GLU A 524 56.69 -2.60 4.65
CA GLU A 524 56.94 -2.74 6.08
C GLU A 524 58.43 -3.05 6.34
N PRO A 525 59.04 -2.44 7.37
CA PRO A 525 60.42 -2.72 7.72
C PRO A 525 60.61 -4.17 8.11
N THR A 526 61.61 -4.82 7.53
CA THR A 526 62.02 -6.21 7.83
C THR A 526 62.35 -6.34 9.31
N PRO A 527 61.82 -7.35 10.03
CA PRO A 527 62.15 -7.52 11.45
C PRO A 527 63.63 -7.86 11.63
N GLU A 528 64.25 -7.18 12.63
CA GLU A 528 65.63 -7.47 13.04
C GLU A 528 65.74 -8.92 13.54
N PRO A 529 66.88 -9.60 13.26
CA PRO A 529 67.09 -10.98 13.71
C PRO A 529 67.27 -11.01 15.23
N GLU A 530 66.53 -11.97 15.86
CA GLU A 530 66.65 -12.25 17.30
C GLU A 530 68.10 -12.60 17.68
N PRO A 531 68.62 -12.15 18.85
CA PRO A 531 69.94 -12.50 19.34
C PRO A 531 70.00 -13.96 19.73
N THR A 532 71.00 -14.65 19.23
CA THR A 532 71.33 -16.05 19.61
C THR A 532 71.70 -16.14 21.08
N PRO A 533 71.12 -17.10 21.84
CA PRO A 533 71.56 -17.37 23.22
C PRO A 533 72.95 -17.96 23.29
N GLU A 534 73.76 -17.44 24.20
CA GLU A 534 75.03 -18.10 24.68
C GLU A 534 74.74 -19.30 25.60
#